data_624ad7839fd623a5a7a80cdb8f4f4b57
#
_entry.id   624ad7839fd623a5a7a80cdb8f4f4b57
#
_cell.length_a   1.000
_cell.length_b   1.000
_cell.length_c   1.000
_cell.angle_alpha   90.00
_cell.angle_beta   90.00
_cell.angle_gamma   90.00
#
_symmetry.space_group_name_H-M   'P 1'
#
loop_
_entity.id
_entity.type
_entity.pdbx_description
1 polymer ?
#
loop_
_entity_poly.entity_id
_entity_poly.type
_entity_poly.pdbx_seq_one_letter_code
_entity_poly.pdbx_strand_id
1 'polypeptide(L)'
;MVDLRSDTLTMPDYPMLETILTARLGDDGRTDAKGRGEDPTINRLEDMAAALVGKEAAILMPTGTFGNTIAVMTHCHAGQTVLVDEEQHMLLTEN
;
A
#
# COMPACT_ATOMS: atom_id res chain seq x y z
N MET A 1 -25.07 2.78 -12.90
CA MET A 1 -24.48 1.47 -13.31
C MET A 1 -23.29 1.24 -12.39
N VAL A 2 -23.16 0.07 -11.77
CA VAL A 2 -21.99 -0.29 -10.97
C VAL A 2 -20.97 -0.93 -11.90
N ASP A 3 -19.74 -0.40 -11.93
CA ASP A 3 -18.63 -0.93 -12.74
C ASP A 3 -17.62 -1.58 -11.81
N LEU A 4 -17.42 -2.88 -11.94
CA LEU A 4 -16.51 -3.68 -11.10
C LEU A 4 -15.30 -4.22 -11.88
N ARG A 5 -15.00 -3.66 -13.04
CA ARG A 5 -13.89 -4.13 -13.89
C ARG A 5 -12.52 -3.85 -13.26
N SER A 6 -12.36 -2.75 -12.53
CA SER A 6 -11.09 -2.34 -11.93
C SER A 6 -11.34 -1.31 -10.84
N ASP A 7 -10.55 -1.38 -9.76
CA ASP A 7 -10.49 -0.37 -8.71
C ASP A 7 -10.01 0.99 -9.25
N THR A 8 -9.19 1.00 -10.29
CA THR A 8 -8.68 2.23 -10.93
C THR A 8 -9.77 3.10 -11.57
N LEU A 9 -10.97 2.55 -11.76
CA LEU A 9 -12.14 3.30 -12.25
C LEU A 9 -12.92 3.98 -11.12
N THR A 10 -12.59 3.68 -9.87
CA THR A 10 -13.25 4.25 -8.70
C THR A 10 -12.71 5.65 -8.44
N MET A 11 -13.61 6.61 -8.37
CA MET A 11 -13.25 7.99 -8.04
C MET A 11 -13.48 8.26 -6.55
N PRO A 12 -12.62 9.07 -5.91
CA PRO A 12 -12.87 9.54 -4.56
C PRO A 12 -14.15 10.38 -4.51
N ASP A 13 -14.92 10.24 -3.45
CA ASP A 13 -16.07 11.10 -3.20
C ASP A 13 -15.63 12.47 -2.67
N TYR A 14 -16.60 13.40 -2.56
CA TYR A 14 -16.31 14.76 -2.13
C TYR A 14 -15.67 14.85 -0.73
N PRO A 15 -16.15 14.13 0.30
CA PRO A 15 -15.49 14.08 1.61
C PRO A 15 -14.04 13.58 1.54
N MET A 16 -13.73 12.59 0.70
CA MET A 16 -12.35 12.13 0.50
C MET A 16 -11.47 13.23 -0.09
N LEU A 17 -11.98 13.96 -1.09
CA LEU A 17 -11.24 15.07 -1.70
C LEU A 17 -11.01 16.22 -0.72
N GLU A 18 -11.96 16.52 0.15
CA GLU A 18 -11.81 17.55 1.18
C GLU A 18 -10.69 17.23 2.17
N THR A 19 -10.42 15.96 2.46
CA THR A 19 -9.35 15.59 3.38
C THR A 19 -7.98 16.02 2.90
N ILE A 20 -7.77 16.12 1.57
CA ILE A 20 -6.51 16.58 0.98
C ILE A 20 -6.18 18.01 1.42
N LEU A 21 -7.20 18.87 1.57
CA LEU A 21 -7.02 20.27 1.94
C LEU A 21 -6.57 20.48 3.39
N THR A 22 -6.80 19.49 4.25
CA THR A 22 -6.57 19.58 5.68
C THR A 22 -5.57 18.54 6.20
N ALA A 23 -5.10 17.64 5.33
CA ALA A 23 -4.14 16.61 5.68
C ALA A 23 -2.83 17.24 6.19
N ARG A 24 -2.34 16.72 7.29
CA ARG A 24 -1.01 17.09 7.81
C ARG A 24 0.01 16.20 7.12
N LEU A 25 0.98 16.85 6.49
CA LEU A 25 2.05 16.18 5.76
C LEU A 25 3.33 16.17 6.60
N GLY A 26 4.20 15.23 6.31
CA GLY A 26 5.55 15.11 6.83
C GLY A 26 6.47 14.43 5.82
N ASP A 27 7.77 14.47 6.08
CA ASP A 27 8.77 13.85 5.21
C ASP A 27 8.95 12.37 5.57
N ASP A 28 8.48 11.47 4.70
CA ASP A 28 8.67 10.02 4.90
C ASP A 28 10.11 9.57 4.67
N GLY A 29 10.95 10.39 4.06
CA GLY A 29 12.39 10.15 3.96
C GLY A 29 13.14 10.33 5.28
N ARG A 30 12.47 10.88 6.30
CA ARG A 30 12.99 11.02 7.66
C ARG A 30 12.21 10.11 8.60
N THR A 31 12.89 9.67 9.66
CA THR A 31 12.28 8.83 10.67
C THR A 31 11.99 9.61 11.95
N ASP A 32 10.83 9.38 12.51
CA ASP A 32 10.48 9.81 13.87
C ASP A 32 11.28 9.02 14.93
N ALA A 33 11.06 9.34 16.20
CA ALA A 33 11.73 8.66 17.31
C ALA A 33 11.42 7.16 17.42
N LYS A 34 10.40 6.67 16.69
CA LYS A 34 10.00 5.26 16.62
C LYS A 34 10.51 4.56 15.35
N GLY A 35 11.26 5.26 14.50
CA GLY A 35 11.77 4.75 13.23
C GLY A 35 10.74 4.71 12.10
N ARG A 36 9.61 5.43 12.25
CA ARG A 36 8.57 5.59 11.22
C ARG A 36 8.78 6.91 10.50
N GLY A 37 8.22 7.06 9.30
CA GLY A 37 8.18 8.34 8.59
C GLY A 37 7.54 9.46 9.42
N GLU A 38 7.90 10.70 9.14
CA GLU A 38 7.38 11.87 9.89
C GLU A 38 5.95 12.25 9.51
N ASP A 39 5.37 11.69 8.43
CA ASP A 39 4.02 12.02 7.99
C ASP A 39 2.96 11.44 8.95
N PRO A 40 2.24 12.29 9.71
CA PRO A 40 1.28 11.80 10.69
C PRO A 40 0.01 11.23 10.04
N THR A 41 -0.30 11.61 8.81
CA THR A 41 -1.47 11.12 8.07
C THR A 41 -1.21 9.70 7.56
N ILE A 42 -0.02 9.46 7.01
CA ILE A 42 0.41 8.11 6.61
C ILE A 42 0.49 7.21 7.83
N ASN A 43 1.14 7.64 8.90
CA ASN A 43 1.25 6.86 10.14
C ASN A 43 -0.13 6.44 10.69
N ARG A 44 -1.11 7.35 10.65
CA ARG A 44 -2.47 7.04 11.07
C ARG A 44 -3.15 6.04 10.13
N LEU A 45 -2.96 6.17 8.82
CA LEU A 45 -3.50 5.23 7.83
C LEU A 45 -2.96 3.82 8.09
N GLU A 46 -1.66 3.67 8.29
CA GLU A 46 -1.01 2.40 8.58
C GLU A 46 -1.54 1.76 9.87
N ASP A 47 -1.66 2.55 10.95
CA ASP A 47 -2.23 2.08 12.22
C ASP A 47 -3.68 1.59 12.05
N MET A 48 -4.50 2.35 11.30
CA MET A 48 -5.89 1.96 11.03
C MET A 48 -5.99 0.71 10.16
N ALA A 49 -5.15 0.60 9.13
CA ALA A 49 -5.12 -0.57 8.25
C ALA A 49 -4.69 -1.83 9.03
N ALA A 50 -3.64 -1.76 9.83
CA ALA A 50 -3.19 -2.85 10.68
C ALA A 50 -4.30 -3.31 11.63
N ALA A 51 -4.95 -2.38 12.30
CA ALA A 51 -6.05 -2.67 13.22
C ALA A 51 -7.24 -3.33 12.50
N LEU A 52 -7.61 -2.83 11.31
CA LEU A 52 -8.74 -3.34 10.54
C LEU A 52 -8.56 -4.82 10.14
N VAL A 53 -7.33 -5.21 9.79
CA VAL A 53 -7.02 -6.59 9.38
C VAL A 53 -6.45 -7.45 10.51
N GLY A 54 -6.35 -6.92 11.74
CA GLY A 54 -5.86 -7.65 12.91
C GLY A 54 -4.38 -8.03 12.82
N LYS A 55 -3.55 -7.16 12.24
CA LYS A 55 -2.09 -7.34 12.11
C LYS A 55 -1.34 -6.39 13.01
N GLU A 56 -0.08 -6.73 13.31
CA GLU A 56 0.79 -5.92 14.17
C GLU A 56 1.15 -4.58 13.56
N ALA A 57 1.33 -4.55 12.24
CA ALA A 57 1.70 -3.36 11.49
C ALA A 57 1.18 -3.41 10.05
N ALA A 58 1.15 -2.27 9.41
CA ALA A 58 0.94 -2.11 7.98
C ALA A 58 1.94 -1.07 7.46
N ILE A 59 2.23 -1.12 6.18
CA ILE A 59 3.06 -0.14 5.50
C ILE A 59 2.39 0.28 4.20
N LEU A 60 2.33 1.59 3.97
CA LEU A 60 1.80 2.15 2.73
C LEU A 60 2.79 1.95 1.59
N MET A 61 2.33 1.40 0.48
CA MET A 61 3.08 1.30 -0.75
C MET A 61 2.51 2.24 -1.80
N PRO A 62 3.35 2.91 -2.62
CA PRO A 62 2.88 3.88 -3.60
C PRO A 62 2.06 3.25 -4.74
N THR A 63 2.28 1.95 -5.01
CA THR A 63 1.51 1.18 -6.01
C THR A 63 1.34 -0.26 -5.57
N GLY A 64 0.31 -0.96 -6.10
CA GLY A 64 0.12 -2.39 -5.88
C GLY A 64 1.29 -3.22 -6.42
N THR A 65 1.80 -2.88 -7.60
CA THR A 65 2.99 -3.51 -8.19
C THR A 65 4.19 -3.44 -7.27
N PHE A 66 4.46 -2.27 -6.70
CA PHE A 66 5.57 -2.13 -5.74
C PHE A 66 5.31 -2.95 -4.46
N GLY A 67 4.06 -3.00 -3.99
CA GLY A 67 3.66 -3.86 -2.87
C GLY A 67 3.95 -5.34 -3.12
N ASN A 68 3.59 -5.85 -4.29
CA ASN A 68 3.88 -7.22 -4.71
C ASN A 68 5.39 -7.48 -4.75
N THR A 69 6.15 -6.59 -5.38
CA THR A 69 7.61 -6.71 -5.48
C THR A 69 8.26 -6.79 -4.09
N ILE A 70 7.90 -5.87 -3.19
CA ILE A 70 8.45 -5.85 -1.83
C ILE A 70 8.05 -7.10 -1.05
N ALA A 71 6.82 -7.60 -1.21
CA ALA A 71 6.38 -8.84 -0.56
C ALA A 71 7.26 -10.03 -0.99
N VAL A 72 7.50 -10.18 -2.29
CA VAL A 72 8.38 -11.24 -2.80
C VAL A 72 9.81 -11.07 -2.27
N MET A 73 10.39 -9.87 -2.36
CA MET A 73 11.76 -9.61 -1.89
C MET A 73 11.93 -9.84 -0.39
N THR A 74 10.87 -9.65 0.40
CA THR A 74 10.90 -9.85 1.85
C THR A 74 10.87 -11.33 2.22
N HIS A 75 10.12 -12.14 1.46
CA HIS A 75 9.90 -13.55 1.79
C HIS A 75 10.74 -14.52 0.99
N CYS A 76 11.39 -14.08 -0.08
CA CYS A 76 12.10 -14.93 -1.01
C CYS A 76 13.54 -14.42 -1.27
N HIS A 77 14.44 -15.35 -1.51
CA HIS A 77 15.81 -15.09 -1.93
C HIS A 77 16.06 -15.63 -3.34
N ALA A 78 17.08 -15.11 -4.01
CA ALA A 78 17.47 -15.59 -5.33
C ALA A 78 17.67 -17.12 -5.34
N GLY A 79 17.07 -17.79 -6.31
CA GLY A 79 17.09 -19.24 -6.45
C GLY A 79 15.93 -19.98 -5.77
N GLN A 80 15.08 -19.31 -5.01
CA GLN A 80 13.87 -19.90 -4.45
C GLN A 80 12.72 -19.86 -5.49
N THR A 81 11.78 -20.79 -5.34
CA THR A 81 10.61 -20.88 -6.21
C THR A 81 9.41 -20.24 -5.54
N VAL A 82 8.71 -19.38 -6.28
CA VAL A 82 7.42 -18.79 -5.88
C VAL A 82 6.33 -19.47 -6.69
N LEU A 83 5.32 -20.02 -6.01
CA LEU A 83 4.15 -20.59 -6.66
C LEU A 83 3.10 -19.50 -6.81
N VAL A 84 2.70 -19.26 -8.03
CA VAL A 84 1.68 -18.27 -8.41
C VAL A 84 0.71 -18.87 -9.41
N ASP A 85 -0.48 -18.30 -9.47
CA ASP A 85 -1.46 -18.62 -10.50
C ASP A 85 -0.99 -18.11 -11.87
N GLU A 86 -1.35 -18.81 -12.96
CA GLU A 86 -0.93 -18.43 -14.32
C GLU A 86 -1.49 -17.08 -14.78
N GLU A 87 -2.62 -16.64 -14.22
CA GLU A 87 -3.25 -15.35 -14.50
C GLU A 87 -2.82 -14.27 -13.49
N GLN A 88 -1.87 -14.57 -12.62
CA GLN A 88 -1.39 -13.63 -11.60
C GLN A 88 -0.77 -12.38 -12.25
N HIS A 89 -1.16 -11.21 -11.77
CA HIS A 89 -0.68 -9.92 -12.27
C HIS A 89 0.84 -9.81 -12.29
N MET A 90 1.51 -10.37 -11.29
CA MET A 90 2.98 -10.41 -11.19
C MET A 90 3.64 -11.11 -12.38
N LEU A 91 3.02 -12.17 -12.94
CA LEU A 91 3.55 -12.88 -14.11
C LEU A 91 3.23 -12.14 -15.41
N LEU A 92 2.05 -11.53 -15.49
CA LEU A 92 1.56 -10.98 -16.76
C LEU A 92 2.04 -9.55 -17.03
N THR A 93 2.31 -8.78 -16.00
CA THR A 93 2.50 -7.33 -16.15
C THR A 93 3.69 -6.75 -15.38
N GLU A 94 4.30 -7.49 -14.46
CA GLU A 94 5.39 -6.99 -13.58
C GLU A 94 6.76 -7.61 -13.90
N ASN A 95 6.91 -8.30 -15.04
CA ASN A 95 8.16 -8.90 -15.52
C ASN A 95 9.16 -7.87 -16.03
#